data_145dc19949a19b4a568a120c41ee5d90
#
_entry.id   145dc19949a19b4a568a120c41ee5d90
#
_cell.length_a   1.000
_cell.length_b   1.000
_cell.length_c   1.000
_cell.angle_alpha   90.00
_cell.angle_beta   90.00
_cell.angle_gamma   90.00
#
_symmetry.space_group_name_H-M   'P 1'
#
loop_
_entity.id
_entity.type
_entity.pdbx_description
1 polymer ?
#
loop_
_entity_poly.entity_id
_entity_poly.type
_entity_poly.pdbx_seq_one_letter_code
_entity_poly.pdbx_strand_id
1 'polypeptide(L)'
;MQRFRHVFVWLKRIGHCRGFGIQSPTDYWLVRYVINEHWSYYQYEKLGVGDEWLTRKLGLLYFRIANWRQPHVIQSDGFQQYMQAGCRNAKFGDSTELIRLTLEGDYRSCLATIYNKVEEHTVLIVEAIKKNRAFWREIVNDERTGVTFDLYYCGIVMFDKKRHKQNYIINF
;
A
#
# COMPACT_ATOMS: atom_id res chain seq x y z
N MET A 1 8.24 21.40 -8.30
CA MET A 1 9.42 20.56 -8.03
C MET A 1 9.09 19.08 -7.80
N GLN A 2 8.06 18.70 -7.05
CA GLN A 2 7.72 17.28 -6.77
C GLN A 2 7.35 16.47 -8.04
N ARG A 3 6.60 17.06 -8.99
CA ARG A 3 6.22 16.37 -10.24
C ARG A 3 7.42 15.98 -11.11
N PHE A 4 8.45 16.82 -11.20
CA PHE A 4 9.67 16.49 -11.96
C PHE A 4 10.43 15.31 -11.35
N ARG A 5 10.55 15.28 -10.00
CA ARG A 5 11.18 14.14 -9.32
C ARG A 5 10.42 12.83 -9.55
N HIS A 6 9.08 12.90 -9.65
CA HIS A 6 8.26 11.73 -9.98
C HIS A 6 8.55 11.20 -11.38
N VAL A 7 8.69 12.05 -12.39
CA VAL A 7 9.02 11.62 -13.76
C VAL A 7 10.34 10.85 -13.78
N PHE A 8 11.37 11.30 -13.08
CA PHE A 8 12.64 10.57 -12.98
C PHE A 8 12.49 9.20 -12.28
N VAL A 9 11.69 9.14 -11.22
CA VAL A 9 11.41 7.87 -10.53
C VAL A 9 10.67 6.93 -11.47
N TRP A 10 9.67 7.44 -12.18
CA TRP A 10 8.88 6.68 -13.15
C TRP A 10 9.75 6.13 -14.28
N LEU A 11 10.63 6.94 -14.86
CA LEU A 11 11.56 6.53 -15.90
C LEU A 11 12.53 5.44 -15.42
N LYS A 12 13.06 5.56 -14.19
CA LYS A 12 13.94 4.54 -13.60
C LYS A 12 13.24 3.20 -13.35
N ARG A 13 11.92 3.20 -13.24
CA ARG A 13 11.09 2.02 -12.96
C ARG A 13 10.24 1.58 -14.16
N ILE A 14 10.55 2.07 -15.37
CA ILE A 14 9.73 1.81 -16.56
C ILE A 14 9.59 0.32 -16.87
N GLY A 15 10.62 -0.50 -16.58
CA GLY A 15 10.58 -1.95 -16.72
C GLY A 15 9.66 -2.68 -15.73
N HIS A 16 9.11 -1.97 -14.74
CA HIS A 16 8.20 -2.52 -13.72
C HIS A 16 6.76 -2.00 -13.84
N CYS A 17 6.38 -1.58 -15.05
CA CYS A 17 5.04 -1.06 -15.31
C CYS A 17 4.02 -2.19 -15.42
N ARG A 18 2.81 -1.92 -14.90
CA ARG A 18 1.61 -2.74 -15.14
C ARG A 18 1.74 -4.23 -14.84
N GLY A 19 2.62 -4.62 -13.92
CA GLY A 19 2.80 -6.03 -13.57
C GLY A 19 3.71 -6.81 -14.52
N PHE A 20 4.48 -6.13 -15.38
CA PHE A 20 5.45 -6.82 -16.24
C PHE A 20 6.43 -7.64 -15.40
N GLY A 21 6.61 -8.92 -15.76
CA GLY A 21 7.48 -9.87 -15.06
C GLY A 21 6.84 -10.57 -13.85
N ILE A 22 5.59 -10.27 -13.49
CA ILE A 22 4.88 -10.97 -12.41
C ILE A 22 4.27 -12.26 -12.98
N GLN A 23 4.74 -13.41 -12.48
CA GLN A 23 4.27 -14.73 -12.92
C GLN A 23 3.03 -15.21 -12.14
N SER A 24 2.86 -14.76 -10.89
CA SER A 24 1.70 -15.10 -10.07
C SER A 24 0.42 -14.43 -10.61
N PRO A 25 -0.61 -15.18 -11.02
CA PRO A 25 -1.86 -14.60 -11.53
C PRO A 25 -2.54 -13.67 -10.52
N THR A 26 -2.52 -14.04 -9.24
CA THR A 26 -3.13 -13.25 -8.15
C THR A 26 -2.38 -11.94 -7.94
N ASP A 27 -1.04 -11.96 -7.97
CA ASP A 27 -0.23 -10.75 -7.79
C ASP A 27 -0.32 -9.85 -9.01
N TYR A 28 -0.31 -10.45 -10.21
CA TYR A 28 -0.55 -9.71 -11.45
C TYR A 28 -1.92 -9.01 -11.41
N TRP A 29 -2.96 -9.72 -11.00
CA TRP A 29 -4.30 -9.15 -10.87
C TRP A 29 -4.32 -7.97 -9.90
N LEU A 30 -3.71 -8.13 -8.70
CA LEU A 30 -3.63 -7.06 -7.71
C LEU A 30 -2.90 -5.82 -8.26
N VAL A 31 -1.76 -6.04 -8.91
CA VAL A 31 -1.00 -4.93 -9.50
C VAL A 31 -1.79 -4.25 -10.61
N ARG A 32 -2.46 -5.02 -11.45
CA ARG A 32 -3.15 -4.50 -12.63
C ARG A 32 -4.45 -3.76 -12.28
N TYR A 33 -5.24 -4.32 -11.37
CA TYR A 33 -6.61 -3.90 -11.12
C TYR A 33 -6.83 -3.20 -9.76
N VAL A 34 -5.81 -3.15 -8.91
CA VAL A 34 -5.87 -2.41 -7.65
C VAL A 34 -4.78 -1.34 -7.60
N ILE A 35 -3.50 -1.73 -7.73
CA ILE A 35 -2.39 -0.79 -7.58
C ILE A 35 -2.33 0.20 -8.75
N ASN A 36 -2.33 -0.31 -9.98
CA ASN A 36 -2.21 0.48 -11.22
C ASN A 36 -3.53 0.61 -11.98
N GLU A 37 -4.67 0.58 -11.29
CA GLU A 37 -5.96 0.82 -11.89
C GLU A 37 -6.06 2.25 -12.44
N HIS A 38 -6.54 2.37 -13.67
CA HIS A 38 -6.70 3.66 -14.36
C HIS A 38 -8.15 4.11 -14.49
N TRP A 39 -9.11 3.23 -14.18
CA TRP A 39 -10.53 3.59 -14.25
C TRP A 39 -10.89 4.59 -13.18
N SER A 40 -11.63 5.64 -13.57
CA SER A 40 -12.11 6.65 -12.64
C SER A 40 -13.34 6.16 -11.91
N TYR A 41 -13.30 6.20 -10.58
CA TYR A 41 -14.48 5.98 -9.75
C TYR A 41 -15.22 7.31 -9.57
N TYR A 42 -16.54 7.28 -9.51
CA TYR A 42 -17.38 8.49 -9.29
C TYR A 42 -16.94 9.30 -8.06
N GLN A 43 -16.42 8.64 -7.06
CA GLN A 43 -15.96 9.28 -5.83
C GLN A 43 -14.67 10.07 -6.01
N TYR A 44 -13.87 9.80 -7.06
CA TYR A 44 -12.58 10.47 -7.29
C TYR A 44 -12.71 11.98 -7.53
N GLU A 45 -13.86 12.44 -8.08
CA GLU A 45 -14.10 13.87 -8.28
C GLU A 45 -14.22 14.63 -6.96
N LYS A 46 -14.73 13.97 -5.92
CA LYS A 46 -14.95 14.55 -4.59
C LYS A 46 -13.81 14.30 -3.61
N LEU A 47 -12.96 13.29 -3.89
CA LEU A 47 -11.86 12.91 -3.01
C LEU A 47 -10.61 13.74 -3.29
N GLY A 48 -10.04 14.29 -2.22
CA GLY A 48 -8.75 14.99 -2.26
C GLY A 48 -8.79 16.29 -3.06
N VAL A 49 -9.93 16.97 -3.06
CA VAL A 49 -10.03 18.34 -3.61
C VAL A 49 -9.17 19.24 -2.76
N GLY A 50 -8.12 19.81 -3.37
CA GLY A 50 -7.14 20.66 -2.66
C GLY A 50 -5.93 19.91 -2.09
N ASP A 51 -5.92 18.57 -2.09
CA ASP A 51 -4.77 17.80 -1.64
C ASP A 51 -3.56 17.99 -2.60
N GLU A 52 -2.36 17.95 -2.04
CA GLU A 52 -1.15 17.86 -2.85
C GLU A 52 -1.18 16.61 -3.74
N TRP A 53 -0.53 16.72 -4.90
CA TRP A 53 -0.51 15.65 -5.90
C TRP A 53 -0.14 14.27 -5.34
N LEU A 54 0.89 14.18 -4.47
CA LEU A 54 1.33 12.90 -3.90
C LEU A 54 0.32 12.37 -2.88
N THR A 55 -0.20 13.24 -2.03
CA THR A 55 -1.25 12.90 -1.05
C THR A 55 -2.47 12.33 -1.76
N ARG A 56 -2.97 13.03 -2.78
CA ARG A 56 -4.10 12.54 -3.58
C ARG A 56 -3.80 11.21 -4.27
N LYS A 57 -2.61 11.05 -4.85
CA LYS A 57 -2.20 9.81 -5.51
C LYS A 57 -2.19 8.62 -4.55
N LEU A 58 -1.61 8.79 -3.35
CA LEU A 58 -1.61 7.75 -2.31
C LEU A 58 -3.03 7.50 -1.77
N GLY A 59 -3.79 8.56 -1.53
CA GLY A 59 -5.18 8.44 -1.07
C GLY A 59 -6.04 7.63 -2.02
N LEU A 60 -5.95 7.87 -3.33
CA LEU A 60 -6.66 7.09 -4.35
C LEU A 60 -6.20 5.62 -4.40
N LEU A 61 -4.93 5.34 -4.14
CA LEU A 61 -4.46 3.96 -3.95
C LEU A 61 -5.11 3.31 -2.72
N TYR A 62 -5.15 4.02 -1.59
CA TYR A 62 -5.73 3.49 -0.35
C TYR A 62 -7.23 3.29 -0.46
N PHE A 63 -7.92 4.17 -1.19
CA PHE A 63 -9.30 3.92 -1.61
C PHE A 63 -9.44 2.57 -2.32
N ARG A 64 -8.61 2.30 -3.34
CA ARG A 64 -8.68 1.05 -4.10
C ARG A 64 -8.35 -0.18 -3.26
N ILE A 65 -7.36 -0.07 -2.36
CA ILE A 65 -7.00 -1.15 -1.43
C ILE A 65 -8.18 -1.44 -0.48
N ALA A 66 -8.78 -0.41 0.11
CA ALA A 66 -9.96 -0.58 0.97
C ALA A 66 -11.15 -1.15 0.21
N ASN A 67 -11.38 -0.68 -1.03
CA ASN A 67 -12.45 -1.20 -1.90
C ASN A 67 -12.23 -2.67 -2.28
N TRP A 68 -11.00 -3.05 -2.56
CA TRP A 68 -10.67 -4.45 -2.87
C TRP A 68 -10.76 -5.35 -1.63
N ARG A 69 -10.22 -4.88 -0.50
CA ARG A 69 -10.10 -5.69 0.72
C ARG A 69 -11.40 -5.82 1.48
N GLN A 70 -12.26 -4.78 1.43
CA GLN A 70 -13.53 -4.67 2.18
C GLN A 70 -13.38 -5.00 3.67
N PRO A 71 -12.45 -4.35 4.39
CA PRO A 71 -12.20 -4.63 5.79
C PRO A 71 -13.37 -4.17 6.67
N HIS A 72 -13.61 -4.89 7.78
CA HIS A 72 -14.55 -4.42 8.82
C HIS A 72 -13.92 -3.32 9.66
N VAL A 73 -12.61 -3.43 9.94
CA VAL A 73 -11.87 -2.45 10.72
C VAL A 73 -10.59 -2.05 9.99
N ILE A 74 -10.32 -0.75 9.99
CA ILE A 74 -9.11 -0.14 9.40
C ILE A 74 -8.32 0.54 10.52
N GLN A 75 -7.04 0.21 10.65
CA GLN A 75 -6.13 0.94 11.52
C GLN A 75 -5.36 1.96 10.70
N SER A 76 -5.73 3.23 10.86
CA SER A 76 -5.05 4.34 10.18
C SER A 76 -5.24 5.64 10.92
N ASP A 77 -4.15 6.39 11.06
CA ASP A 77 -4.11 7.75 11.63
C ASP A 77 -4.24 8.86 10.56
N GLY A 78 -4.40 8.47 9.29
CA GLY A 78 -4.57 9.40 8.17
C GLY A 78 -5.26 8.76 6.98
N PHE A 79 -5.59 9.55 5.97
CA PHE A 79 -6.28 9.12 4.75
C PHE A 79 -7.65 8.48 4.98
N GLN A 80 -8.26 8.71 6.15
CA GLN A 80 -9.52 8.08 6.54
C GLN A 80 -10.62 8.34 5.51
N GLN A 81 -10.75 9.57 5.00
CA GLN A 81 -11.74 9.91 3.98
C GLN A 81 -11.63 9.05 2.71
N TYR A 82 -10.41 8.72 2.28
CA TYR A 82 -10.19 7.89 1.10
C TYR A 82 -10.53 6.42 1.37
N MET A 83 -10.07 5.89 2.49
CA MET A 83 -10.33 4.50 2.88
C MET A 83 -11.81 4.27 3.16
N GLN A 84 -12.49 5.22 3.85
CA GLN A 84 -13.92 5.17 4.09
C GLN A 84 -14.73 5.22 2.80
N ALA A 85 -14.30 6.01 1.83
CA ALA A 85 -14.97 6.06 0.53
C ALA A 85 -14.81 4.74 -0.24
N GLY A 86 -13.69 4.03 -0.06
CA GLY A 86 -13.45 2.70 -0.65
C GLY A 86 -14.25 1.58 0.05
N CYS A 87 -14.40 1.67 1.37
CA CYS A 87 -15.17 0.71 2.16
C CYS A 87 -16.06 1.46 3.17
N ARG A 88 -17.30 1.74 2.76
CA ARG A 88 -18.23 2.60 3.51
C ARG A 88 -18.57 2.08 4.90
N ASN A 89 -18.61 0.77 5.07
CA ASN A 89 -19.01 0.12 6.31
C ASN A 89 -17.84 -0.10 7.28
N ALA A 90 -16.61 0.19 6.87
CA ALA A 90 -15.43 0.01 7.71
C ALA A 90 -15.46 0.97 8.91
N LYS A 91 -15.07 0.46 10.07
CA LYS A 91 -14.81 1.26 11.28
C LYS A 91 -13.32 1.55 11.38
N PHE A 92 -12.96 2.65 12.02
CA PHE A 92 -11.55 2.96 12.30
C PHE A 92 -11.22 2.61 13.76
N GLY A 93 -10.11 1.90 13.94
CA GLY A 93 -9.66 1.42 15.24
C GLY A 93 -8.49 0.46 15.12
N ASP A 94 -8.20 -0.27 16.18
CA ASP A 94 -7.22 -1.34 16.15
C ASP A 94 -7.70 -2.48 15.25
N SER A 95 -6.86 -2.93 14.31
CA SER A 95 -7.26 -3.85 13.25
C SER A 95 -6.19 -4.90 12.98
N THR A 96 -6.65 -6.07 12.51
CA THR A 96 -5.84 -7.12 11.91
C THR A 96 -6.06 -7.24 10.40
N GLU A 97 -6.96 -6.42 9.80
CA GLU A 97 -7.37 -6.59 8.41
C GLU A 97 -6.63 -5.65 7.45
N LEU A 98 -6.74 -4.33 7.70
CA LEU A 98 -6.05 -3.30 6.91
C LEU A 98 -5.39 -2.29 7.85
N ILE A 99 -4.08 -2.24 7.78
CA ILE A 99 -3.25 -1.44 8.69
C ILE A 99 -2.37 -0.49 7.85
N ARG A 100 -2.31 0.76 8.26
CA ARG A 100 -1.39 1.75 7.72
C ARG A 100 -0.36 2.12 8.79
N LEU A 101 0.91 1.97 8.46
CA LEU A 101 2.05 2.35 9.29
C LEU A 101 2.77 3.53 8.64
N THR A 102 2.93 4.62 9.38
CA THR A 102 3.80 5.73 9.02
C THR A 102 5.19 5.53 9.59
N LEU A 103 6.23 6.03 8.90
CA LEU A 103 7.60 6.02 9.41
C LEU A 103 7.90 7.30 10.22
N GLU A 104 6.96 7.66 11.09
CA GLU A 104 7.05 8.78 12.01
C GLU A 104 6.95 8.28 13.46
N GLY A 105 7.61 8.94 14.39
CA GLY A 105 7.62 8.50 15.79
C GLY A 105 8.29 7.13 15.99
N ASP A 106 7.76 6.35 16.90
CA ASP A 106 8.27 5.01 17.22
C ASP A 106 7.63 3.92 16.32
N TYR A 107 7.85 4.04 15.02
CA TYR A 107 7.34 3.08 14.04
C TYR A 107 7.91 1.65 14.22
N ARG A 108 9.05 1.48 14.90
CA ARG A 108 9.62 0.14 15.16
C ARG A 108 8.80 -0.64 16.19
N SER A 109 8.45 -0.01 17.30
CA SER A 109 7.56 -0.62 18.30
C SER A 109 6.15 -0.83 17.73
N CYS A 110 5.66 0.10 16.91
CA CYS A 110 4.39 -0.07 16.19
C CYS A 110 4.45 -1.30 15.27
N LEU A 111 5.51 -1.48 14.49
CA LEU A 111 5.66 -2.66 13.63
C LEU A 111 5.73 -3.96 14.45
N ALA A 112 6.46 -3.97 15.57
CA ALA A 112 6.52 -5.14 16.46
C ALA A 112 5.12 -5.52 16.99
N THR A 113 4.34 -4.53 17.41
CA THR A 113 2.94 -4.74 17.83
C THR A 113 2.08 -5.28 16.68
N ILE A 114 2.23 -4.73 15.47
CA ILE A 114 1.51 -5.22 14.28
C ILE A 114 1.87 -6.68 14.03
N TYR A 115 3.14 -7.03 14.05
CA TYR A 115 3.60 -8.39 13.81
C TYR A 115 3.07 -9.44 14.79
N ASN A 116 2.70 -9.03 16.01
CA ASN A 116 2.11 -9.93 17.00
C ASN A 116 0.63 -10.25 16.73
N LYS A 117 -0.03 -9.48 15.86
CA LYS A 117 -1.47 -9.61 15.59
C LYS A 117 -1.80 -9.87 14.13
N VAL A 118 -0.82 -9.88 13.21
CA VAL A 118 -1.09 -10.14 11.78
C VAL A 118 -1.61 -11.54 11.54
N GLU A 119 -2.53 -11.63 10.62
CA GLU A 119 -3.16 -12.85 10.14
C GLU A 119 -2.86 -13.06 8.66
N GLU A 120 -3.20 -14.23 8.11
CA GLU A 120 -3.00 -14.57 6.70
C GLU A 120 -3.58 -13.52 5.74
N HIS A 121 -4.68 -12.90 6.14
CA HIS A 121 -5.41 -11.93 5.31
C HIS A 121 -5.08 -10.48 5.62
N THR A 122 -4.16 -10.20 6.51
CA THR A 122 -3.73 -8.84 6.84
C THR A 122 -3.07 -8.18 5.64
N VAL A 123 -3.42 -6.92 5.39
CA VAL A 123 -2.72 -6.05 4.45
C VAL A 123 -2.11 -4.89 5.23
N LEU A 124 -0.78 -4.77 5.20
CA LEU A 124 -0.07 -3.67 5.82
C LEU A 124 0.45 -2.72 4.74
N ILE A 125 0.09 -1.45 4.85
CA ILE A 125 0.63 -0.36 4.05
C ILE A 125 1.71 0.34 4.88
N VAL A 126 2.94 0.41 4.37
CA VAL A 126 4.05 1.13 5.00
C VAL A 126 4.33 2.39 4.19
N GLU A 127 4.10 3.56 4.77
CA GLU A 127 4.33 4.82 4.07
C GLU A 127 5.78 5.27 4.07
N ALA A 128 6.08 6.19 3.15
CA ALA A 128 7.35 6.88 3.06
C ALA A 128 8.60 5.98 3.00
N ILE A 129 8.47 4.74 2.48
CA ILE A 129 9.58 3.77 2.38
C ILE A 129 10.82 4.32 1.67
N LYS A 130 10.66 5.33 0.81
CA LYS A 130 11.78 6.05 0.17
C LYS A 130 12.66 6.79 1.17
N LYS A 131 12.12 7.21 2.32
CA LYS A 131 12.85 7.94 3.36
C LYS A 131 13.73 7.01 4.20
N ASN A 132 13.31 5.74 4.34
CA ASN A 132 14.06 4.73 5.09
C ASN A 132 14.09 3.38 4.35
N ARG A 133 14.96 3.29 3.35
CA ARG A 133 15.12 2.09 2.52
C ARG A 133 15.73 0.91 3.28
N ALA A 134 16.50 1.17 4.34
CA ALA A 134 17.05 0.13 5.18
C ALA A 134 15.92 -0.57 5.95
N PHE A 135 15.05 0.20 6.60
CA PHE A 135 13.90 -0.35 7.31
C PHE A 135 12.92 -1.09 6.38
N TRP A 136 12.68 -0.56 5.17
CA TRP A 136 11.88 -1.28 4.20
C TRP A 136 12.48 -2.65 3.85
N ARG A 137 13.79 -2.73 3.68
CA ARG A 137 14.49 -4.01 3.44
C ARG A 137 14.41 -4.97 4.63
N GLU A 138 14.44 -4.46 5.86
CA GLU A 138 14.20 -5.27 7.06
C GLU A 138 12.80 -5.93 6.98
N ILE A 139 11.76 -5.16 6.65
CA ILE A 139 10.39 -5.68 6.48
C ILE A 139 10.33 -6.74 5.36
N VAL A 140 10.91 -6.45 4.19
CA VAL A 140 10.93 -7.38 3.06
C VAL A 140 11.60 -8.70 3.40
N ASN A 141 12.67 -8.67 4.20
CA ASN A 141 13.45 -9.86 4.56
C ASN A 141 12.89 -10.61 5.78
N ASP A 142 11.97 -10.01 6.53
CA ASP A 142 11.38 -10.64 7.72
C ASP A 142 10.61 -11.91 7.34
N GLU A 143 10.81 -13.00 8.08
CA GLU A 143 10.21 -14.32 7.81
C GLU A 143 8.68 -14.31 7.92
N ARG A 144 8.10 -13.35 8.65
CA ARG A 144 6.65 -13.19 8.80
C ARG A 144 5.99 -12.62 7.54
N THR A 145 6.73 -11.89 6.72
CA THR A 145 6.20 -11.28 5.51
C THR A 145 6.17 -12.28 4.35
N GLY A 146 5.07 -12.31 3.61
CA GLY A 146 4.91 -13.13 2.41
C GLY A 146 5.25 -12.34 1.14
N VAL A 147 4.25 -11.74 0.51
CA VAL A 147 4.42 -10.95 -0.71
C VAL A 147 4.51 -9.47 -0.37
N THR A 148 5.49 -8.79 -0.96
CA THR A 148 5.69 -7.35 -0.77
C THR A 148 5.72 -6.62 -2.11
N PHE A 149 5.14 -5.41 -2.15
CA PHE A 149 5.14 -4.54 -3.32
C PHE A 149 5.78 -3.19 -2.98
N ASP A 150 6.90 -2.90 -3.60
CA ASP A 150 7.62 -1.63 -3.47
C ASP A 150 7.11 -0.62 -4.50
N LEU A 151 6.31 0.34 -4.07
CA LEU A 151 5.76 1.40 -4.91
C LEU A 151 6.58 2.70 -4.84
N TYR A 152 7.77 2.67 -4.25
CA TYR A 152 8.66 3.80 -4.00
C TYR A 152 8.18 4.73 -2.89
N TYR A 153 6.97 5.26 -2.97
CA TYR A 153 6.39 6.16 -1.97
C TYR A 153 5.81 5.42 -0.77
N CYS A 154 5.24 4.26 -1.01
CA CYS A 154 4.78 3.33 0.02
C CYS A 154 5.11 1.90 -0.38
N GLY A 155 5.05 0.99 0.58
CA GLY A 155 5.10 -0.45 0.36
C GLY A 155 3.79 -1.10 0.80
N ILE A 156 3.44 -2.21 0.18
CA ILE A 156 2.32 -3.05 0.58
C ILE A 156 2.90 -4.40 0.99
N VAL A 157 2.46 -4.92 2.14
CA VAL A 157 2.90 -6.21 2.69
C VAL A 157 1.69 -7.09 2.90
N MET A 158 1.80 -8.33 2.43
CA MET A 158 0.84 -9.41 2.66
C MET A 158 1.49 -10.52 3.46
N PHE A 159 0.72 -11.18 4.33
CA PHE A 159 1.21 -12.16 5.30
C PHE A 159 0.79 -13.60 4.99
N ASP A 160 0.29 -13.87 3.78
CA ASP A 160 -0.09 -15.20 3.36
C ASP A 160 1.12 -16.13 3.26
N LYS A 161 1.27 -17.03 4.24
CA LYS A 161 2.38 -17.99 4.35
C LYS A 161 2.25 -19.19 3.40
N LYS A 162 1.09 -19.40 2.78
CA LYS A 162 0.88 -20.47 1.78
C LYS A 162 1.53 -20.13 0.45
N ARG A 163 1.87 -18.86 0.26
CA ARG A 163 2.48 -18.35 -0.96
C ARG A 163 3.99 -18.27 -0.81
N HIS A 164 4.69 -18.51 -1.89
CA HIS A 164 6.14 -18.25 -1.91
C HIS A 164 6.41 -16.78 -1.66
N LYS A 165 7.39 -16.51 -0.80
CA LYS A 165 7.85 -15.15 -0.52
C LYS A 165 8.32 -14.48 -1.80
N GLN A 166 7.76 -13.32 -2.12
CA GLN A 166 8.08 -12.55 -3.31
C GLN A 166 8.18 -11.05 -2.97
N ASN A 167 9.11 -10.38 -3.62
CA ASN A 167 9.24 -8.94 -3.51
C ASN A 167 9.17 -8.31 -4.90
N TYR A 168 8.12 -7.56 -5.17
CA TYR A 168 7.90 -6.90 -6.45
C TYR A 168 8.22 -5.41 -6.36
N ILE A 169 8.99 -4.92 -7.32
CA ILE A 169 9.14 -3.48 -7.55
C ILE A 169 8.09 -3.09 -8.58
N ILE A 170 7.25 -2.12 -8.23
CA ILE A 170 6.16 -1.67 -9.11
C ILE A 170 6.37 -0.19 -9.44
N ASN A 171 6.22 0.13 -10.71
CA ASN A 171 6.14 1.51 -11.14
C ASN A 171 4.72 2.04 -10.89
N PHE A 172 4.64 3.02 -9.99
CA PHE A 172 3.37 3.56 -9.50
C PHE A 172 3.31 5.08 -9.69
#